data_4a83251c39a41d0fdc1ec39c8c3ffd67
#
_entry.id   4a83251c39a41d0fdc1ec39c8c3ffd67
#
_cell.length_a   1.000
_cell.length_b   1.000
_cell.length_c   1.000
_cell.angle_alpha   90.00
_cell.angle_beta   90.00
_cell.angle_gamma   90.00
#
_symmetry.space_group_name_H-M   'P 1'
#
loop_
_entity.id
_entity.type
_entity.pdbx_description
1 polymer ?
#
loop_
_entity_poly.entity_id
_entity_poly.type
_entity_poly.pdbx_seq_one_letter_code
_entity_poly.pdbx_strand_id
1 'polypeptide(L)'
;LYKDSSGRYWVSFYGQGVKCYNQDGQLLTSYNTRNSNLSNDIVLDITEWDKAIWLATDGGGVNIIYPDTHDIQILSNKENRQFPANSVTCLCHSNNHMWIGMVREGVLGAEKGFITTYTKAAQNPASGLSDKCPLCLWEDKDGRIWIGTDGGGINCFDPQTERFTHYPQTLGEKIVSICPLSETELLASSFSKGIFRFNKKTGNYQRFSLPDKDAEAKLASSSAPTNIRVNDRNEIELYGNAFYRYIPESQQLIPIHFKNKQLQYSWIYIGKYRTYPFFHDRNNVFQYNKEKNEYETIAYEKNNQILAASIDSLGTLWI
;
A
#
# COMPACT_ATOMS: atom_id res chain seq x y z
N LEU A 1 -7.63 -5.54 0.01
CA LEU A 1 -8.14 -6.42 -1.03
C LEU A 1 -7.05 -6.85 -1.97
N TYR A 2 -7.10 -8.10 -2.39
CA TYR A 2 -6.18 -8.70 -3.33
C TYR A 2 -6.90 -9.66 -4.28
N LYS A 3 -6.57 -9.64 -5.58
CA LYS A 3 -7.01 -10.66 -6.54
C LYS A 3 -5.86 -11.61 -6.80
N ASP A 4 -6.07 -12.89 -6.51
CA ASP A 4 -5.04 -13.91 -6.73
C ASP A 4 -4.94 -14.36 -8.22
N SER A 5 -3.90 -15.09 -8.53
CA SER A 5 -3.64 -15.60 -9.89
C SER A 5 -4.71 -16.56 -10.40
N SER A 6 -5.50 -17.15 -9.51
CA SER A 6 -6.66 -18.00 -9.83
C SER A 6 -7.93 -17.21 -10.05
N GLY A 7 -7.87 -15.87 -9.90
CA GLY A 7 -9.00 -14.98 -10.09
C GLY A 7 -9.92 -14.85 -8.87
N ARG A 8 -9.55 -15.41 -7.72
CA ARG A 8 -10.31 -15.25 -6.46
C ARG A 8 -10.00 -13.91 -5.83
N TYR A 9 -10.96 -13.35 -5.08
CA TYR A 9 -10.82 -12.10 -4.36
C TYR A 9 -10.68 -12.35 -2.87
N TRP A 10 -9.62 -11.80 -2.30
CA TRP A 10 -9.32 -11.87 -0.88
C TRP A 10 -9.57 -10.50 -0.26
N VAL A 11 -10.51 -10.43 0.67
CA VAL A 11 -10.97 -9.19 1.29
C VAL A 11 -10.75 -9.25 2.78
N SER A 12 -9.96 -8.34 3.32
CA SER A 12 -9.82 -8.17 4.77
C SER A 12 -10.91 -7.24 5.30
N PHE A 13 -11.46 -7.63 6.44
CA PHE A 13 -12.39 -6.80 7.20
C PHE A 13 -11.76 -6.52 8.57
N TYR A 14 -11.71 -5.26 8.96
CA TYR A 14 -11.06 -4.87 10.21
C TYR A 14 -11.65 -5.62 11.40
N GLY A 15 -10.81 -6.37 12.11
CA GLY A 15 -11.23 -7.18 13.25
C GLY A 15 -12.13 -8.39 12.93
N GLN A 16 -12.23 -8.80 11.65
CA GLN A 16 -13.04 -9.95 11.22
C GLN A 16 -12.25 -10.95 10.39
N GLY A 17 -10.95 -10.73 10.20
CA GLY A 17 -10.11 -11.59 9.38
C GLY A 17 -10.23 -11.32 7.89
N VAL A 18 -10.18 -12.38 7.07
CA VAL A 18 -10.21 -12.32 5.62
C VAL A 18 -11.26 -13.26 5.03
N LYS A 19 -11.89 -12.84 3.96
CA LYS A 19 -12.85 -13.65 3.18
C LYS A 19 -12.36 -13.81 1.76
N CYS A 20 -12.58 -15.00 1.20
CA CYS A 20 -12.25 -15.34 -0.16
C CYS A 20 -13.53 -15.54 -0.97
N TYR A 21 -13.60 -14.89 -2.13
CA TYR A 21 -14.76 -14.93 -3.03
C TYR A 21 -14.33 -15.40 -4.42
N ASN A 22 -15.23 -16.05 -5.17
CA ASN A 22 -15.02 -16.33 -6.57
C ASN A 22 -15.26 -15.08 -7.44
N GLN A 23 -15.09 -15.21 -8.75
CA GLN A 23 -15.29 -14.12 -9.71
C GLN A 23 -16.75 -13.65 -9.82
N ASP A 24 -17.70 -14.50 -9.44
CA ASP A 24 -19.13 -14.18 -9.43
C ASP A 24 -19.58 -13.58 -8.10
N GLY A 25 -18.66 -13.42 -7.16
CA GLY A 25 -18.90 -12.84 -5.88
C GLY A 25 -19.51 -13.76 -4.84
N GLN A 26 -19.51 -15.00 -5.10
CA GLN A 26 -19.95 -15.95 -4.11
C GLN A 26 -18.83 -16.18 -3.10
N LEU A 27 -19.16 -16.14 -1.82
CA LEU A 27 -18.23 -16.46 -0.74
C LEU A 27 -17.79 -17.92 -0.86
N LEU A 28 -16.50 -18.14 -1.06
CA LEU A 28 -15.90 -19.48 -1.09
C LEU A 28 -15.53 -19.92 0.31
N THR A 29 -14.86 -19.06 1.05
CA THR A 29 -14.40 -19.36 2.40
C THR A 29 -14.10 -18.09 3.19
N SER A 30 -13.99 -18.21 4.50
CA SER A 30 -13.58 -17.13 5.39
C SER A 30 -12.63 -17.65 6.46
N TYR A 31 -11.68 -16.81 6.84
CA TYR A 31 -10.67 -17.12 7.85
C TYR A 31 -10.66 -16.03 8.91
N ASN A 32 -10.88 -16.42 10.14
CA ASN A 32 -10.74 -15.57 11.32
C ASN A 32 -10.28 -16.42 12.51
N THR A 33 -9.94 -15.79 13.61
CA THR A 33 -9.44 -16.47 14.82
C THR A 33 -10.44 -17.43 15.46
N ARG A 34 -11.73 -17.37 15.08
CA ARG A 34 -12.79 -18.22 15.64
C ARG A 34 -13.04 -19.49 14.80
N ASN A 35 -12.80 -19.40 13.48
CA ASN A 35 -13.12 -20.50 12.56
C ASN A 35 -11.90 -21.13 11.88
N SER A 36 -10.71 -20.60 12.13
CA SER A 36 -9.47 -21.05 11.52
C SER A 36 -8.27 -20.79 12.46
N ASN A 37 -7.08 -21.19 12.01
CA ASN A 37 -5.82 -20.91 12.70
C ASN A 37 -5.26 -19.52 12.36
N LEU A 38 -6.07 -18.58 11.86
CA LEU A 38 -5.61 -17.21 11.66
C LEU A 38 -5.15 -16.62 12.99
N SER A 39 -3.96 -16.02 13.01
CA SER A 39 -3.33 -15.56 14.25
C SER A 39 -3.92 -14.24 14.78
N ASN A 40 -4.53 -13.44 13.91
CA ASN A 40 -5.14 -12.15 14.25
C ASN A 40 -6.16 -11.72 13.19
N ASP A 41 -7.27 -11.14 13.65
CA ASP A 41 -8.38 -10.71 12.80
C ASP A 41 -8.17 -9.34 12.14
N ILE A 42 -7.11 -8.60 12.51
CA ILE A 42 -6.75 -7.33 11.88
C ILE A 42 -5.70 -7.60 10.80
N VAL A 43 -6.15 -7.70 9.55
CA VAL A 43 -5.30 -7.92 8.38
C VAL A 43 -5.06 -6.58 7.70
N LEU A 44 -3.80 -6.16 7.62
CA LEU A 44 -3.38 -4.85 7.12
C LEU A 44 -2.99 -4.88 5.64
N ASP A 45 -2.42 -6.01 5.18
CA ASP A 45 -2.01 -6.16 3.78
C ASP A 45 -2.17 -7.62 3.32
N ILE A 46 -2.37 -7.79 2.01
CA ILE A 46 -2.60 -9.09 1.36
C ILE A 46 -1.82 -9.14 0.05
N THR A 47 -1.07 -10.20 -0.15
CA THR A 47 -0.41 -10.48 -1.43
C THR A 47 -0.39 -11.98 -1.72
N GLU A 48 -0.15 -12.37 -2.98
CA GLU A 48 0.09 -13.76 -3.35
C GLU A 48 1.56 -13.95 -3.67
N TRP A 49 2.16 -15.00 -3.13
CA TRP A 49 3.50 -15.43 -3.50
C TRP A 49 3.61 -16.96 -3.44
N ASP A 50 4.20 -17.54 -4.47
CA ASP A 50 4.36 -19.01 -4.62
C ASP A 50 3.03 -19.77 -4.43
N LYS A 51 1.94 -19.26 -5.04
CA LYS A 51 0.57 -19.82 -4.97
C LYS A 51 -0.08 -19.80 -3.58
N ALA A 52 0.54 -19.21 -2.61
CA ALA A 52 -0.01 -19.00 -1.27
C ALA A 52 -0.41 -17.53 -1.07
N ILE A 53 -1.41 -17.32 -0.24
CA ILE A 53 -1.88 -15.97 0.14
C ILE A 53 -1.21 -15.57 1.44
N TRP A 54 -0.47 -14.50 1.38
CA TRP A 54 0.27 -13.93 2.49
C TRP A 54 -0.50 -12.76 3.08
N LEU A 55 -0.76 -12.81 4.36
CA LEU A 55 -1.52 -11.81 5.11
C LEU A 55 -0.61 -11.15 6.15
N ALA A 56 -0.44 -9.83 6.06
CA ALA A 56 0.16 -9.02 7.11
C ALA A 56 -0.88 -8.76 8.19
N THR A 57 -0.57 -9.04 9.46
CA THR A 57 -1.51 -8.82 10.55
C THR A 57 -0.97 -7.91 11.65
N ASP A 58 -1.84 -7.17 12.31
CA ASP A 58 -1.48 -6.33 13.44
C ASP A 58 -1.38 -7.15 14.72
N GLY A 59 -0.20 -7.63 15.03
CA GLY A 59 0.11 -8.41 16.24
C GLY A 59 0.08 -9.93 16.10
N GLY A 60 -0.30 -10.48 14.93
CA GLY A 60 -0.29 -11.93 14.67
C GLY A 60 0.85 -12.42 13.78
N GLY A 61 1.73 -11.53 13.33
CA GLY A 61 2.77 -11.85 12.34
C GLY A 61 2.24 -11.92 10.92
N VAL A 62 2.83 -12.81 10.11
CA VAL A 62 2.37 -13.13 8.77
C VAL A 62 1.65 -14.46 8.79
N ASN A 63 0.48 -14.53 8.17
CA ASN A 63 -0.26 -15.77 7.97
C ASN A 63 -0.19 -16.14 6.49
N ILE A 64 0.20 -17.35 6.19
CA ILE A 64 0.34 -17.90 4.86
C ILE A 64 -0.75 -18.93 4.67
N ILE A 65 -1.74 -18.59 3.86
CA ILE A 65 -2.87 -19.47 3.55
C ILE A 65 -2.56 -20.22 2.25
N TYR A 66 -2.68 -21.52 2.28
CA TYR A 66 -2.65 -22.39 1.10
C TYR A 66 -4.09 -22.64 0.65
N PRO A 67 -4.57 -21.96 -0.41
CA PRO A 67 -6.00 -21.96 -0.72
C PRO A 67 -6.58 -23.32 -1.08
N ASP A 68 -5.75 -24.23 -1.59
CA ASP A 68 -6.20 -25.56 -2.04
C ASP A 68 -6.40 -26.54 -0.88
N THR A 69 -5.63 -26.42 0.19
CA THR A 69 -5.70 -27.28 1.38
C THR A 69 -6.39 -26.61 2.56
N HIS A 70 -6.55 -25.29 2.51
CA HIS A 70 -6.99 -24.44 3.63
C HIS A 70 -6.04 -24.43 4.83
N ASP A 71 -4.82 -24.93 4.67
CA ASP A 71 -3.80 -24.86 5.71
C ASP A 71 -3.34 -23.42 5.90
N ILE A 72 -3.01 -23.09 7.16
CA ILE A 72 -2.44 -21.79 7.51
C ILE A 72 -1.11 -22.01 8.24
N GLN A 73 -0.04 -21.52 7.65
CA GLN A 73 1.25 -21.41 8.30
C GLN A 73 1.40 -20.00 8.90
N ILE A 74 1.93 -19.91 10.11
CA ILE A 74 2.13 -18.64 10.80
C ILE A 74 3.63 -18.37 10.92
N LEU A 75 4.05 -17.18 10.50
CA LEU A 75 5.37 -16.63 10.79
C LEU A 75 5.21 -15.56 11.86
N SER A 76 5.54 -15.93 13.09
CA SER A 76 5.47 -15.05 14.24
C SER A 76 6.64 -15.32 15.19
N ASN A 77 6.90 -14.41 16.12
CA ASN A 77 7.96 -14.61 17.12
C ASN A 77 7.65 -15.74 18.13
N LYS A 78 6.41 -16.21 18.17
CA LYS A 78 6.01 -17.38 18.97
C LYS A 78 6.43 -18.69 18.28
N GLU A 79 6.26 -18.74 16.97
CA GLU A 79 6.56 -19.91 16.14
C GLU A 79 8.03 -19.95 15.71
N ASN A 80 8.60 -18.78 15.46
CA ASN A 80 9.98 -18.64 15.02
C ASN A 80 10.67 -17.47 15.75
N ARG A 81 11.65 -17.76 16.58
CA ARG A 81 12.41 -16.75 17.34
C ARG A 81 13.21 -15.79 16.45
N GLN A 82 13.45 -16.14 15.18
CA GLN A 82 14.08 -15.26 14.20
C GLN A 82 13.12 -14.22 13.63
N PHE A 83 11.80 -14.39 13.85
CA PHE A 83 10.79 -13.41 13.46
C PHE A 83 10.70 -12.33 14.55
N PRO A 84 11.15 -11.10 14.29
CA PRO A 84 11.44 -10.15 15.38
C PRO A 84 10.20 -9.50 15.97
N ALA A 85 9.11 -9.37 15.22
CA ALA A 85 7.87 -8.74 15.70
C ALA A 85 6.63 -9.36 15.07
N ASN A 86 5.49 -9.19 15.73
CA ASN A 86 4.22 -9.72 15.24
C ASN A 86 3.34 -8.66 14.56
N SER A 87 3.65 -7.37 14.67
CA SER A 87 2.90 -6.32 13.96
C SER A 87 3.54 -6.05 12.61
N VAL A 88 2.89 -6.52 11.55
CA VAL A 88 3.34 -6.42 10.16
C VAL A 88 2.44 -5.43 9.43
N THR A 89 3.06 -4.45 8.76
CA THR A 89 2.34 -3.34 8.13
C THR A 89 2.15 -3.50 6.63
N CYS A 90 3.12 -4.11 5.95
CA CYS A 90 3.12 -4.20 4.49
C CYS A 90 3.92 -5.41 4.01
N LEU A 91 3.55 -5.88 2.83
CA LEU A 91 4.18 -6.98 2.12
C LEU A 91 4.52 -6.54 0.69
N CYS A 92 5.64 -6.98 0.19
CA CYS A 92 6.02 -6.80 -1.20
C CYS A 92 6.79 -8.03 -1.66
N HIS A 93 6.44 -8.62 -2.79
CA HIS A 93 7.17 -9.76 -3.32
C HIS A 93 7.90 -9.40 -4.61
N SER A 94 9.10 -9.91 -4.75
CA SER A 94 9.83 -10.03 -6.00
C SER A 94 9.94 -11.51 -6.40
N ASN A 95 10.54 -11.80 -7.55
CA ASN A 95 10.58 -13.16 -8.08
C ASN A 95 11.00 -14.25 -7.08
N ASN A 96 11.94 -13.96 -6.18
CA ASN A 96 12.48 -14.94 -5.23
C ASN A 96 12.35 -14.54 -3.76
N HIS A 97 11.88 -13.34 -3.45
CA HIS A 97 11.84 -12.82 -2.08
C HIS A 97 10.45 -12.29 -1.73
N MET A 98 10.06 -12.51 -0.48
CA MET A 98 8.98 -11.79 0.18
C MET A 98 9.59 -10.77 1.14
N TRP A 99 9.27 -9.52 0.94
CA TRP A 99 9.66 -8.41 1.81
C TRP A 99 8.54 -8.09 2.77
N ILE A 100 8.85 -8.03 4.06
CA ILE A 100 7.88 -7.89 5.13
C ILE A 100 8.26 -6.67 5.97
N GLY A 101 7.44 -5.62 5.92
CA GLY A 101 7.61 -4.43 6.75
C GLY A 101 6.99 -4.63 8.13
N MET A 102 7.75 -4.39 9.20
CA MET A 102 7.32 -4.62 10.58
C MET A 102 7.39 -3.35 11.41
N VAL A 103 6.42 -3.17 12.29
CA VAL A 103 6.42 -2.03 13.22
C VAL A 103 7.63 -2.10 14.14
N ARG A 104 8.48 -1.09 14.09
CA ARG A 104 9.67 -0.89 14.95
C ARG A 104 10.80 -1.90 14.79
N GLU A 105 10.68 -2.85 13.85
CA GLU A 105 11.71 -3.89 13.67
C GLU A 105 12.32 -3.89 12.27
N GLY A 106 11.86 -2.99 11.40
CA GLY A 106 12.42 -2.80 10.06
C GLY A 106 11.79 -3.70 9.00
N VAL A 107 12.61 -4.15 8.07
CA VAL A 107 12.20 -5.00 6.94
C VAL A 107 12.86 -6.37 7.05
N LEU A 108 12.06 -7.39 6.83
CA LEU A 108 12.51 -8.78 6.76
C LEU A 108 12.39 -9.25 5.31
N GLY A 109 13.46 -9.83 4.79
CA GLY A 109 13.47 -10.56 3.52
C GLY A 109 13.33 -12.05 3.79
N ALA A 110 12.31 -12.68 3.22
CA ALA A 110 12.10 -14.11 3.26
C ALA A 110 12.36 -14.71 1.87
N GLU A 111 13.28 -15.66 1.79
CA GLU A 111 13.56 -16.51 0.65
C GLU A 111 13.25 -17.96 1.01
N LYS A 112 13.06 -18.85 0.02
CA LYS A 112 12.80 -20.27 0.32
C LYS A 112 13.86 -20.87 1.27
N GLY A 113 13.47 -21.09 2.51
CA GLY A 113 14.32 -21.68 3.54
C GLY A 113 15.17 -20.72 4.34
N PHE A 114 15.17 -19.41 4.01
CA PHE A 114 15.98 -18.40 4.70
C PHE A 114 15.13 -17.16 5.00
N ILE A 115 15.39 -16.59 6.16
CA ILE A 115 14.82 -15.32 6.60
C ILE A 115 15.97 -14.39 6.97
N THR A 116 16.08 -13.25 6.28
CA THR A 116 17.03 -12.19 6.61
C THR A 116 16.28 -10.97 7.12
N THR A 117 16.69 -10.46 8.27
CA THR A 117 16.07 -9.27 8.87
C THR A 117 16.98 -8.07 8.74
N TYR A 118 16.47 -6.99 8.18
CA TYR A 118 17.16 -5.71 8.06
C TYR A 118 16.52 -4.70 9.02
N THR A 119 17.23 -4.40 10.08
CA THR A 119 16.83 -3.42 11.08
C THR A 119 17.53 -2.09 10.87
N LYS A 120 17.30 -1.13 11.78
CA LYS A 120 18.03 0.12 11.77
C LYS A 120 19.55 -0.13 11.91
N ALA A 121 20.33 0.48 11.01
CA ALA A 121 21.78 0.42 11.06
C ALA A 121 22.33 1.00 12.36
N ALA A 122 23.18 0.24 13.05
CA ALA A 122 23.80 0.68 14.31
C ALA A 122 25.02 1.61 14.07
N GLN A 123 25.94 1.20 13.22
CA GLN A 123 27.18 1.95 12.95
C GLN A 123 27.44 2.12 11.45
N ASN A 124 27.23 1.08 10.66
CA ASN A 124 27.43 1.12 9.20
C ASN A 124 26.09 1.39 8.48
N PRO A 125 25.88 2.58 7.91
CA PRO A 125 24.62 2.90 7.21
C PRO A 125 24.26 1.91 6.10
N ALA A 126 25.26 1.29 5.46
CA ALA A 126 25.01 0.34 4.38
C ALA A 126 24.50 -1.03 4.84
N SER A 127 24.49 -1.32 6.15
CA SER A 127 24.06 -2.60 6.69
C SER A 127 22.60 -2.67 7.14
N GLY A 128 21.84 -1.58 7.07
CA GLY A 128 20.45 -1.55 7.52
C GLY A 128 19.74 -0.25 7.18
N LEU A 129 18.55 -0.09 7.72
CA LEU A 129 17.68 1.06 7.53
C LEU A 129 18.16 2.30 8.29
N SER A 130 17.74 3.47 7.84
CA SER A 130 17.93 4.73 8.60
C SER A 130 16.97 4.84 9.79
N ASP A 131 15.81 4.21 9.72
CA ASP A 131 14.85 4.08 10.81
C ASP A 131 14.20 2.70 10.80
N LYS A 132 13.77 2.23 11.98
CA LYS A 132 13.22 0.88 12.19
C LYS A 132 11.74 0.72 11.85
N CYS A 133 11.06 1.79 11.46
CA CYS A 133 9.64 1.76 11.15
C CYS A 133 9.40 2.06 9.65
N PRO A 134 9.38 1.05 8.77
CA PRO A 134 8.99 1.23 7.38
C PRO A 134 7.49 1.53 7.29
N LEU A 135 7.13 2.50 6.44
CA LEU A 135 5.73 2.89 6.18
C LEU A 135 5.27 2.48 4.78
N CYS A 136 6.19 2.43 3.82
CA CYS A 136 5.89 1.96 2.47
C CYS A 136 7.10 1.28 1.84
N LEU A 137 6.82 0.38 0.91
CA LEU A 137 7.78 -0.37 0.11
C LEU A 137 7.39 -0.27 -1.37
N TRP A 138 8.38 -0.12 -2.24
CA TRP A 138 8.19 -0.16 -3.68
C TRP A 138 9.43 -0.76 -4.35
N GLU A 139 9.23 -1.77 -5.22
CA GLU A 139 10.29 -2.37 -6.02
C GLU A 139 10.41 -1.67 -7.37
N ASP A 140 11.64 -1.28 -7.75
CA ASP A 140 11.87 -0.71 -9.08
C ASP A 140 12.19 -1.80 -10.13
N LYS A 141 12.27 -1.37 -11.40
CA LYS A 141 12.56 -2.27 -12.52
C LYS A 141 13.91 -2.99 -12.44
N ASP A 142 14.83 -2.46 -11.65
CA ASP A 142 16.17 -3.05 -11.43
C ASP A 142 16.18 -4.01 -10.22
N GLY A 143 15.01 -4.24 -9.59
CA GLY A 143 14.84 -5.11 -8.41
C GLY A 143 15.28 -4.47 -7.10
N ARG A 144 15.52 -3.15 -7.07
CA ARG A 144 15.84 -2.45 -5.84
C ARG A 144 14.59 -2.12 -5.07
N ILE A 145 14.67 -2.25 -3.75
CA ILE A 145 13.55 -1.94 -2.86
C ILE A 145 13.71 -0.53 -2.30
N TRP A 146 12.79 0.35 -2.66
CA TRP A 146 12.70 1.70 -2.13
C TRP A 146 11.78 1.68 -0.91
N ILE A 147 12.27 2.26 0.19
CA ILE A 147 11.65 2.13 1.51
C ILE A 147 11.45 3.52 2.08
N GLY A 148 10.20 3.87 2.32
CA GLY A 148 9.84 5.05 3.10
C GLY A 148 9.70 4.70 4.58
N THR A 149 10.24 5.53 5.46
CA THR A 149 10.28 5.27 6.90
C THR A 149 9.65 6.38 7.72
N ASP A 150 9.35 6.08 8.99
CA ASP A 150 8.80 7.04 9.96
C ASP A 150 9.90 7.89 10.61
N GLY A 151 10.40 8.87 9.87
CA GLY A 151 11.43 9.80 10.35
C GLY A 151 12.84 9.52 9.83
N GLY A 152 13.10 8.38 9.24
CA GLY A 152 14.40 8.08 8.59
C GLY A 152 14.46 8.49 7.12
N GLY A 153 13.36 9.02 6.56
CA GLY A 153 13.29 9.42 5.15
C GLY A 153 13.24 8.23 4.19
N ILE A 154 13.89 8.39 3.03
CA ILE A 154 13.95 7.39 1.97
C ILE A 154 15.21 6.55 2.12
N ASN A 155 15.06 5.24 1.95
CA ASN A 155 16.12 4.26 1.85
C ASN A 155 15.97 3.50 0.52
N CYS A 156 17.09 3.03 -0.02
CA CYS A 156 17.11 2.11 -1.15
C CYS A 156 17.93 0.88 -0.74
N PHE A 157 17.35 -0.29 -0.84
CA PHE A 157 18.02 -1.56 -0.65
C PHE A 157 18.28 -2.23 -1.99
N ASP A 158 19.50 -2.65 -2.21
CA ASP A 158 19.92 -3.42 -3.37
C ASP A 158 20.09 -4.88 -2.96
N PRO A 159 19.19 -5.78 -3.37
CA PRO A 159 19.24 -7.19 -2.98
C PRO A 159 20.47 -7.94 -3.56
N GLN A 160 21.04 -7.47 -4.68
CA GLN A 160 22.19 -8.13 -5.30
C GLN A 160 23.48 -7.90 -4.52
N THR A 161 23.62 -6.74 -3.92
CA THR A 161 24.79 -6.36 -3.12
C THR A 161 24.53 -6.42 -1.61
N GLU A 162 23.28 -6.65 -1.21
CA GLU A 162 22.79 -6.62 0.18
C GLU A 162 23.12 -5.31 0.91
N ARG A 163 23.11 -4.18 0.17
CA ARG A 163 23.49 -2.88 0.72
C ARG A 163 22.35 -1.89 0.71
N PHE A 164 22.29 -1.08 1.76
CA PHE A 164 21.41 0.06 1.88
C PHE A 164 22.11 1.34 1.44
N THR A 165 21.36 2.18 0.77
CA THR A 165 21.70 3.59 0.53
C THR A 165 20.69 4.45 1.29
N HIS A 166 21.19 5.31 2.17
CA HIS A 166 20.40 6.30 2.86
C HIS A 166 20.50 7.64 2.14
N TYR A 167 19.46 8.40 2.20
CA TYR A 167 19.41 9.75 1.62
C TYR A 167 19.23 10.80 2.71
N PRO A 168 20.35 11.32 3.27
CA PRO A 168 20.34 12.22 4.41
C PRO A 168 19.48 13.47 4.22
N GLN A 169 19.28 13.90 2.96
CA GLN A 169 18.44 15.05 2.61
C GLN A 169 16.98 14.84 3.00
N THR A 170 16.53 13.59 3.11
CA THR A 170 15.16 13.23 3.49
C THR A 170 15.02 12.85 4.97
N LEU A 171 16.10 12.93 5.75
CA LEU A 171 16.09 12.59 7.18
C LEU A 171 15.12 13.51 7.94
N GLY A 172 14.38 12.94 8.86
CA GLY A 172 13.31 13.62 9.60
C GLY A 172 11.93 13.52 8.92
N GLU A 173 11.87 13.10 7.65
CA GLU A 173 10.61 12.95 6.93
C GLU A 173 9.95 11.59 7.21
N LYS A 174 8.64 11.64 7.40
CA LYS A 174 7.78 10.46 7.44
C LYS A 174 7.26 10.18 6.04
N ILE A 175 7.87 9.23 5.35
CA ILE A 175 7.56 8.90 3.96
C ILE A 175 6.48 7.83 3.92
N VAL A 176 5.29 8.21 3.47
CA VAL A 176 4.09 7.34 3.52
C VAL A 176 3.75 6.68 2.20
N SER A 177 4.24 7.22 1.09
CA SER A 177 4.14 6.54 -0.20
C SER A 177 5.26 6.97 -1.16
N ILE A 178 5.62 6.06 -2.05
CA ILE A 178 6.65 6.25 -3.08
C ILE A 178 6.12 5.65 -4.37
N CYS A 179 6.28 6.37 -5.50
CA CYS A 179 6.00 5.82 -6.82
C CYS A 179 6.99 6.37 -7.86
N PRO A 180 7.15 5.71 -9.01
CA PRO A 180 8.00 6.21 -10.09
C PRO A 180 7.40 7.47 -10.71
N LEU A 181 8.26 8.45 -11.02
CA LEU A 181 7.91 9.61 -11.84
C LEU A 181 8.58 9.52 -13.22
N SER A 182 9.81 9.03 -13.24
CA SER A 182 10.57 8.77 -14.45
C SER A 182 11.63 7.68 -14.17
N GLU A 183 12.48 7.39 -15.13
CA GLU A 183 13.60 6.47 -14.93
C GLU A 183 14.55 6.91 -13.80
N THR A 184 14.76 8.21 -13.67
CA THR A 184 15.73 8.80 -12.73
C THR A 184 15.10 9.42 -11.49
N GLU A 185 13.79 9.59 -11.46
CA GLU A 185 13.08 10.28 -10.39
C GLU A 185 11.92 9.47 -9.82
N LEU A 186 11.69 9.67 -8.54
CA LEU A 186 10.52 9.21 -7.81
C LEU A 186 9.66 10.41 -7.40
N LEU A 187 8.38 10.19 -7.24
CA LEU A 187 7.55 10.98 -6.35
C LEU A 187 7.47 10.30 -5.00
N ALA A 188 7.64 11.09 -3.96
CA ALA A 188 7.45 10.64 -2.59
C ALA A 188 6.49 11.58 -1.87
N SER A 189 5.69 11.03 -0.99
CA SER A 189 4.81 11.78 -0.12
C SER A 189 5.29 11.73 1.32
N SER A 190 5.47 12.91 1.91
CA SER A 190 5.78 13.09 3.32
C SER A 190 4.55 13.53 4.08
N PHE A 191 4.40 13.03 5.30
CA PHE A 191 3.30 13.40 6.18
C PHE A 191 3.29 14.91 6.49
N SER A 192 4.46 15.54 6.61
CA SER A 192 4.60 16.93 7.02
C SER A 192 4.85 17.92 5.89
N LYS A 193 5.48 17.47 4.78
CA LYS A 193 5.91 18.37 3.70
C LYS A 193 5.15 18.17 2.38
N GLY A 194 4.18 17.25 2.34
CA GLY A 194 3.44 16.94 1.13
C GLY A 194 4.27 16.18 0.12
N ILE A 195 4.05 16.43 -1.17
CA ILE A 195 4.65 15.66 -2.26
C ILE A 195 5.93 16.33 -2.75
N PHE A 196 6.94 15.54 -3.06
CA PHE A 196 8.19 16.01 -3.62
C PHE A 196 8.76 15.05 -4.68
N ARG A 197 9.50 15.63 -5.63
CA ARG A 197 10.31 14.88 -6.58
C ARG A 197 11.63 14.54 -5.93
N PHE A 198 12.07 13.32 -6.15
CA PHE A 198 13.29 12.81 -5.58
C PHE A 198 14.16 12.18 -6.69
N ASN A 199 15.39 12.64 -6.81
CA ASN A 199 16.34 12.10 -7.78
C ASN A 199 17.05 10.87 -7.19
N LYS A 200 16.86 9.72 -7.81
CA LYS A 200 17.40 8.42 -7.35
C LYS A 200 18.92 8.39 -7.24
N LYS A 201 19.62 9.13 -8.12
CA LYS A 201 21.08 9.11 -8.21
C LYS A 201 21.74 10.09 -7.25
N THR A 202 21.21 11.30 -7.14
CA THR A 202 21.83 12.37 -6.34
C THR A 202 21.26 12.47 -4.93
N GLY A 203 20.08 11.91 -4.68
CA GLY A 203 19.32 12.09 -3.45
C GLY A 203 18.72 13.49 -3.28
N ASN A 204 18.91 14.39 -4.25
CA ASN A 204 18.29 15.69 -4.21
C ASN A 204 16.78 15.58 -4.32
N TYR A 205 16.07 16.34 -3.51
CA TYR A 205 14.64 16.41 -3.60
C TYR A 205 14.14 17.84 -3.66
N GLN A 206 13.03 18.04 -4.34
CA GLN A 206 12.37 19.33 -4.50
C GLN A 206 10.89 19.13 -4.29
N ARG A 207 10.25 20.14 -3.70
CA ARG A 207 8.79 20.15 -3.61
C ARG A 207 8.21 19.96 -5.00
N PHE A 208 7.28 19.03 -5.12
CA PHE A 208 6.55 18.82 -6.36
C PHE A 208 5.46 19.89 -6.45
N SER A 209 5.70 20.91 -7.26
CA SER A 209 4.71 21.95 -7.52
C SER A 209 3.72 21.47 -8.55
N LEU A 210 2.46 21.45 -8.16
CA LEU A 210 1.37 21.18 -9.07
C LEU A 210 1.09 22.40 -9.96
N PRO A 211 0.59 22.21 -11.19
CA PRO A 211 0.22 23.31 -12.08
C PRO A 211 -0.85 24.25 -11.47
N ASP A 212 -1.63 23.74 -10.53
CA ASP A 212 -2.69 24.46 -9.83
C ASP A 212 -2.33 24.62 -8.35
N LYS A 213 -2.15 25.89 -7.91
CA LYS A 213 -1.82 26.22 -6.53
C LYS A 213 -2.93 25.91 -5.53
N ASP A 214 -4.18 26.01 -5.95
CA ASP A 214 -5.32 25.67 -5.09
C ASP A 214 -5.39 24.16 -4.87
N ALA A 215 -5.07 23.38 -5.89
CA ALA A 215 -4.93 21.93 -5.77
C ALA A 215 -3.78 21.55 -4.84
N GLU A 216 -2.64 22.22 -4.98
CA GLU A 216 -1.49 22.00 -4.10
C GLU A 216 -1.82 22.30 -2.65
N ALA A 217 -2.51 23.42 -2.38
CA ALA A 217 -2.95 23.78 -1.04
C ALA A 217 -3.94 22.79 -0.44
N LYS A 218 -4.88 22.29 -1.25
CA LYS A 218 -5.85 21.26 -0.82
C LYS A 218 -5.17 19.92 -0.50
N LEU A 219 -4.18 19.50 -1.28
CA LEU A 219 -3.42 18.29 -1.02
C LEU A 219 -2.48 18.42 0.18
N ALA A 220 -1.94 19.62 0.42
CA ALA A 220 -1.01 19.90 1.52
C ALA A 220 -1.69 20.13 2.87
N SER A 221 -3.03 20.12 2.94
CA SER A 221 -3.72 20.36 4.21
C SER A 221 -3.52 19.20 5.19
N SER A 222 -3.20 19.56 6.42
CA SER A 222 -2.48 18.79 7.44
C SER A 222 -3.23 17.62 8.13
N SER A 223 -4.38 17.21 7.67
CA SER A 223 -5.17 16.20 8.38
C SER A 223 -4.92 14.75 7.94
N ALA A 224 -4.38 14.55 6.73
CA ALA A 224 -3.98 13.25 6.23
C ALA A 224 -2.84 13.38 5.20
N PRO A 225 -1.90 12.45 5.17
CA PRO A 225 -0.86 12.44 4.15
C PRO A 225 -1.48 12.19 2.77
N THR A 226 -0.92 12.82 1.75
CA THR A 226 -1.31 12.52 0.38
C THR A 226 -0.72 11.17 -0.03
N ASN A 227 -1.55 10.21 -0.36
CA ASN A 227 -1.10 8.98 -0.99
C ASN A 227 -0.90 9.21 -2.48
N ILE A 228 0.14 8.63 -3.04
CA ILE A 228 0.47 8.71 -4.46
C ILE A 228 0.57 7.31 -5.04
N ARG A 229 0.06 7.15 -6.26
CA ARG A 229 0.05 5.86 -6.95
C ARG A 229 0.17 6.07 -8.45
N VAL A 230 0.81 5.14 -9.15
CA VAL A 230 0.79 5.08 -10.61
C VAL A 230 -0.28 4.08 -11.06
N ASN A 231 -1.12 4.50 -11.99
CA ASN A 231 -2.11 3.63 -12.61
C ASN A 231 -1.54 2.95 -13.88
N ASP A 232 -2.30 2.06 -14.51
CA ASP A 232 -1.85 1.28 -15.68
C ASP A 232 -1.61 2.12 -16.93
N ARG A 233 -1.97 3.41 -16.92
CA ARG A 233 -1.71 4.36 -18.00
C ARG A 233 -0.49 5.23 -17.73
N ASN A 234 0.27 4.89 -16.70
CA ASN A 234 1.39 5.69 -16.23
C ASN A 234 0.99 7.10 -15.74
N GLU A 235 -0.29 7.31 -15.41
CA GLU A 235 -0.78 8.52 -14.79
C GLU A 235 -0.62 8.42 -13.27
N ILE A 236 -0.31 9.55 -12.61
CA ILE A 236 -0.12 9.59 -11.16
C ILE A 236 -1.41 10.05 -10.50
N GLU A 237 -1.94 9.21 -9.66
CA GLU A 237 -3.14 9.49 -8.88
C GLU A 237 -2.71 10.01 -7.51
N LEU A 238 -3.28 11.14 -7.11
CA LEU A 238 -2.98 11.86 -5.88
C LEU A 238 -4.21 11.84 -4.98
N TYR A 239 -4.09 11.22 -3.82
CA TYR A 239 -5.18 11.02 -2.88
C TYR A 239 -4.88 11.67 -1.52
N GLY A 240 -5.67 12.65 -1.16
CA GLY A 240 -5.58 13.37 0.11
C GLY A 240 -6.92 13.99 0.45
N ASN A 241 -6.94 15.21 0.94
CA ASN A 241 -8.18 15.97 1.14
C ASN A 241 -8.85 16.40 -0.17
N ALA A 242 -8.17 16.19 -1.28
CA ALA A 242 -8.68 16.34 -2.63
C ALA A 242 -8.03 15.27 -3.52
N PHE A 243 -8.64 15.04 -4.67
CA PHE A 243 -8.26 13.96 -5.57
C PHE A 243 -7.90 14.54 -6.92
N TYR A 244 -6.74 14.14 -7.42
CA TYR A 244 -6.23 14.60 -8.71
C TYR A 244 -5.58 13.45 -9.45
N ARG A 245 -5.58 13.59 -10.76
CA ARG A 245 -4.78 12.78 -11.67
C ARG A 245 -3.76 13.69 -12.33
N TYR A 246 -2.51 13.36 -12.19
CA TYR A 246 -1.42 14.04 -12.85
C TYR A 246 -0.90 13.18 -14.00
N ILE A 247 -0.79 13.79 -15.19
CA ILE A 247 -0.28 13.15 -16.42
C ILE A 247 1.13 13.68 -16.63
N PRO A 248 2.18 12.89 -16.41
CA PRO A 248 3.56 13.36 -16.46
C PRO A 248 3.96 13.92 -17.84
N GLU A 249 3.52 13.27 -18.93
CA GLU A 249 3.90 13.65 -20.30
C GLU A 249 3.40 15.04 -20.69
N SER A 250 2.17 15.39 -20.30
CA SER A 250 1.55 16.69 -20.62
C SER A 250 1.63 17.68 -19.47
N GLN A 251 2.11 17.26 -18.31
CA GLN A 251 2.12 18.03 -17.07
C GLN A 251 0.72 18.54 -16.66
N GLN A 252 -0.32 17.85 -17.10
CA GLN A 252 -1.70 18.21 -16.76
C GLN A 252 -2.09 17.65 -15.42
N LEU A 253 -2.79 18.47 -14.66
CA LEU A 253 -3.46 18.07 -13.43
C LEU A 253 -4.96 18.10 -13.66
N ILE A 254 -5.60 16.95 -13.58
CA ILE A 254 -7.03 16.78 -13.78
C ILE A 254 -7.66 16.60 -12.41
N PRO A 255 -8.50 17.54 -11.95
CA PRO A 255 -9.24 17.35 -10.71
C PRO A 255 -10.26 16.24 -10.90
N ILE A 256 -10.39 15.41 -9.89
CA ILE A 256 -11.39 14.37 -9.82
C ILE A 256 -12.49 14.91 -8.89
N HIS A 257 -13.63 15.28 -9.48
CA HIS A 257 -14.72 15.90 -8.77
C HIS A 257 -15.72 14.86 -8.24
N PHE A 258 -16.29 15.18 -7.09
CA PHE A 258 -17.32 14.38 -6.46
C PHE A 258 -18.62 15.16 -6.42
N LYS A 259 -19.71 14.51 -6.77
CA LYS A 259 -21.04 15.14 -6.84
C LYS A 259 -21.56 15.61 -5.48
N ASN A 260 -21.09 15.00 -4.41
CA ASN A 260 -21.57 15.29 -3.06
C ASN A 260 -20.52 16.07 -2.26
N LYS A 261 -20.77 17.36 -2.01
CA LYS A 261 -19.85 18.27 -1.29
C LYS A 261 -19.65 17.95 0.20
N GLN A 262 -20.39 16.97 0.75
CA GLN A 262 -20.25 16.55 2.16
C GLN A 262 -19.11 15.54 2.40
N LEU A 263 -18.38 15.16 1.36
CA LEU A 263 -17.35 14.13 1.43
C LEU A 263 -16.00 14.77 1.74
N GLN A 264 -15.72 14.97 3.00
CA GLN A 264 -14.48 15.66 3.40
C GLN A 264 -13.41 14.80 4.08
N TYR A 265 -13.64 13.51 4.41
CA TYR A 265 -12.66 12.77 5.22
C TYR A 265 -12.45 11.31 4.76
N SER A 266 -11.20 10.96 4.56
CA SER A 266 -10.64 9.61 4.38
C SER A 266 -11.33 8.71 3.34
N TRP A 267 -11.13 9.05 2.07
CA TRP A 267 -11.45 8.15 0.98
C TRP A 267 -10.40 7.06 0.85
N ILE A 268 -10.85 5.84 0.71
CA ILE A 268 -10.01 4.68 0.50
C ILE A 268 -10.23 4.19 -0.92
N TYR A 269 -9.15 4.05 -1.68
CA TYR A 269 -9.19 3.47 -3.00
C TYR A 269 -9.47 1.96 -2.90
N ILE A 270 -10.43 1.48 -3.71
CA ILE A 270 -10.90 0.09 -3.63
C ILE A 270 -10.64 -0.72 -4.89
N GLY A 271 -10.15 -0.10 -5.94
CA GLY A 271 -9.87 -0.78 -7.19
C GLY A 271 -10.35 -0.01 -8.40
N LYS A 272 -10.30 -0.64 -9.56
CA LYS A 272 -10.82 -0.09 -10.81
C LYS A 272 -11.56 -1.17 -11.59
N TYR A 273 -12.59 -0.75 -12.30
CA TYR A 273 -13.24 -1.57 -13.31
C TYR A 273 -13.07 -0.92 -14.68
N ARG A 274 -12.55 -1.68 -15.65
CA ARG A 274 -12.14 -1.20 -16.98
C ARG A 274 -11.07 -0.11 -16.91
N THR A 275 -11.37 1.11 -16.64
CA THR A 275 -10.40 2.22 -16.49
C THR A 275 -10.84 3.20 -15.42
N TYR A 276 -11.92 2.88 -14.73
CA TYR A 276 -12.54 3.79 -13.77
C TYR A 276 -12.16 3.39 -12.35
N PRO A 277 -11.54 4.29 -11.58
CA PRO A 277 -11.26 4.06 -10.18
C PRO A 277 -12.53 4.14 -9.34
N PHE A 278 -12.54 3.38 -8.27
CA PHE A 278 -13.57 3.33 -7.25
C PHE A 278 -13.00 3.68 -5.91
N PHE A 279 -13.80 4.35 -5.10
CA PHE A 279 -13.42 4.74 -3.74
C PHE A 279 -14.59 4.51 -2.80
N HIS A 280 -14.30 4.36 -1.52
CA HIS A 280 -15.31 4.40 -0.48
C HIS A 280 -14.93 5.39 0.63
N ASP A 281 -15.92 5.94 1.29
CA ASP A 281 -15.82 6.51 2.62
C ASP A 281 -16.56 5.60 3.62
N ARG A 282 -16.81 6.10 4.82
CA ARG A 282 -17.47 5.30 5.85
C ARG A 282 -18.85 4.76 5.47
N ASN A 283 -19.57 5.42 4.57
CA ASN A 283 -20.96 5.13 4.28
C ASN A 283 -21.29 4.99 2.80
N ASN A 284 -20.39 5.39 1.91
CA ASN A 284 -20.66 5.46 0.48
C ASN A 284 -19.57 4.80 -0.33
N VAL A 285 -19.92 4.26 -1.48
CA VAL A 285 -19.00 3.86 -2.53
C VAL A 285 -19.23 4.73 -3.76
N PHE A 286 -18.14 5.14 -4.37
CA PHE A 286 -18.12 6.08 -5.48
C PHE A 286 -17.45 5.48 -6.69
N GLN A 287 -18.03 5.73 -7.87
CA GLN A 287 -17.46 5.38 -9.17
C GLN A 287 -17.22 6.66 -9.98
N TYR A 288 -16.08 6.72 -10.67
CA TYR A 288 -15.81 7.80 -11.61
C TYR A 288 -16.66 7.67 -12.87
N ASN A 289 -17.45 8.70 -13.17
CA ASN A 289 -18.18 8.84 -14.42
C ASN A 289 -17.39 9.73 -15.38
N LYS A 290 -16.83 9.13 -16.44
CA LYS A 290 -15.98 9.82 -17.40
C LYS A 290 -16.73 10.87 -18.23
N GLU A 291 -17.99 10.63 -18.56
CA GLU A 291 -18.79 11.54 -19.38
C GLU A 291 -19.08 12.85 -18.65
N LYS A 292 -19.29 12.74 -17.33
CA LYS A 292 -19.57 13.88 -16.45
C LYS A 292 -18.33 14.43 -15.78
N ASN A 293 -17.17 13.75 -15.90
CA ASN A 293 -15.93 14.06 -15.19
C ASN A 293 -16.11 14.23 -13.67
N GLU A 294 -16.96 13.39 -13.07
CA GLU A 294 -17.30 13.43 -11.65
C GLU A 294 -17.44 12.02 -11.06
N TYR A 295 -17.33 11.90 -9.72
CA TYR A 295 -17.66 10.67 -9.02
C TYR A 295 -19.14 10.64 -8.64
N GLU A 296 -19.78 9.53 -8.92
CA GLU A 296 -21.16 9.26 -8.55
C GLU A 296 -21.20 8.24 -7.41
N THR A 297 -22.07 8.44 -6.44
CA THR A 297 -22.34 7.44 -5.42
C THR A 297 -23.11 6.28 -6.05
N ILE A 298 -22.54 5.09 -6.00
CA ILE A 298 -23.14 3.89 -6.58
C ILE A 298 -23.67 2.92 -5.53
N ALA A 299 -23.21 3.04 -4.29
CA ALA A 299 -23.71 2.27 -3.16
C ALA A 299 -23.65 3.11 -1.88
N TYR A 300 -24.55 2.82 -0.96
CA TYR A 300 -24.73 3.57 0.27
C TYR A 300 -25.26 2.66 1.38
N GLU A 301 -24.56 2.69 2.53
CA GLU A 301 -24.96 1.98 3.74
C GLU A 301 -25.46 2.95 4.82
N LYS A 302 -26.73 2.81 5.19
CA LYS A 302 -27.39 3.73 6.11
C LYS A 302 -27.07 3.47 7.58
N ASN A 303 -26.91 2.20 7.95
CA ASN A 303 -26.81 1.77 9.35
C ASN A 303 -25.47 1.15 9.73
N ASN A 304 -24.60 0.86 8.76
CA ASN A 304 -23.29 0.27 8.97
C ASN A 304 -22.20 1.14 8.36
N GLN A 305 -21.02 1.10 8.95
CA GLN A 305 -19.85 1.74 8.35
C GLN A 305 -19.20 0.79 7.35
N ILE A 306 -18.89 1.31 6.17
CA ILE A 306 -18.05 0.60 5.20
C ILE A 306 -16.62 0.66 5.70
N LEU A 307 -16.08 -0.47 6.13
CA LEU A 307 -14.71 -0.58 6.59
C LEU A 307 -13.76 -0.96 5.46
N ALA A 308 -14.25 -1.69 4.47
CA ALA A 308 -13.55 -2.03 3.26
C ALA A 308 -14.53 -2.19 2.10
N ALA A 309 -14.10 -1.82 0.92
CA ALA A 309 -14.85 -2.08 -0.31
C ALA A 309 -13.90 -2.43 -1.44
N SER A 310 -14.40 -3.10 -2.46
CA SER A 310 -13.64 -3.54 -3.61
C SER A 310 -14.48 -3.63 -4.86
N ILE A 311 -13.83 -3.57 -6.01
CA ILE A 311 -14.46 -3.84 -7.30
C ILE A 311 -13.64 -4.86 -8.08
N ASP A 312 -14.32 -5.81 -8.69
CA ASP A 312 -13.71 -6.87 -9.47
C ASP A 312 -13.54 -6.52 -10.96
N SER A 313 -12.92 -7.42 -11.71
CA SER A 313 -12.71 -7.24 -13.15
C SER A 313 -14.00 -7.28 -13.98
N LEU A 314 -15.12 -7.73 -13.42
CA LEU A 314 -16.43 -7.74 -14.03
C LEU A 314 -17.26 -6.50 -13.69
N GLY A 315 -16.78 -5.68 -12.73
CA GLY A 315 -17.46 -4.48 -12.26
C GLY A 315 -18.37 -4.73 -11.07
N THR A 316 -18.30 -5.90 -10.45
CA THR A 316 -19.07 -6.20 -9.23
C THR A 316 -18.44 -5.45 -8.05
N LEU A 317 -19.27 -4.70 -7.34
CA LEU A 317 -18.86 -3.98 -6.15
C LEU A 317 -19.06 -4.84 -4.92
N TRP A 318 -18.02 -4.91 -4.11
CA TRP A 318 -17.98 -5.63 -2.84
C TRP A 318 -17.85 -4.60 -1.72
N ILE A 319 -18.74 -4.66 -0.72
CA ILE A 319 -18.78 -3.73 0.41
C ILE A 319 -18.77 -4.50 1.72
#